data_e185fddfd31b4fdd207c6766625e082d
#
_entry.id   e185fddfd31b4fdd207c6766625e082d
#
_cell.length_a   1.000
_cell.length_b   1.000
_cell.length_c   1.000
_cell.angle_alpha   90.00
_cell.angle_beta   90.00
_cell.angle_gamma   90.00
#
_symmetry.space_group_name_H-M   'P 1'
#
loop_
_entity.id
_entity.type
_entity.pdbx_description
1 polymer ?
#
loop_
_entity_poly.entity_id
_entity_poly.type
_entity_poly.pdbx_seq_one_letter_code
_entity_poly.pdbx_strand_id
1 'polypeptide(L)'
;MGLKSFESRRERKYKRGINSFFKKVDRKGISKVILDVRGNRGGYVLLLEHVLSYINDKGETFDLNYLYKRSKLDRFETLSRFKKLDFVKKALRVYPKGMISKEYDFYKSPMGSMSSILYQKKLSNPLDITYTGECTLLTNGLSMSASVLLASWFKDHNRGQVIGTPCFGSMQGTHGNAARIVLENSRIPITISTLKLSSIEQALIEITPTKKIQYSIKDLTMGRDPLIEYLKVLKNE
;
A
#
# COMPACT_ATOMS: atom_id res chain seq x y z
N MET A 1 -10.87 11.89 0.73
CA MET A 1 -9.83 11.81 1.79
C MET A 1 -8.45 11.72 1.15
N GLY A 2 -7.57 12.67 1.38
CA GLY A 2 -6.19 12.60 0.90
C GLY A 2 -5.32 11.69 1.78
N LEU A 3 -4.81 10.61 1.22
CA LEU A 3 -3.87 9.68 1.85
C LEU A 3 -2.46 10.01 1.37
N LYS A 4 -1.77 10.94 2.02
CA LYS A 4 -0.46 11.46 1.57
C LYS A 4 0.69 10.46 1.70
N SER A 5 0.60 9.53 2.64
CA SER A 5 1.57 8.45 2.84
C SER A 5 0.94 7.35 3.69
N PHE A 6 1.43 6.12 3.52
CA PHE A 6 1.23 5.02 4.47
C PHE A 6 2.41 4.90 5.44
N GLU A 7 3.30 5.88 5.47
CA GLU A 7 4.39 5.96 6.43
C GLU A 7 4.07 7.02 7.49
N SER A 8 4.05 6.62 8.74
CA SER A 8 3.82 7.54 9.85
C SER A 8 4.62 7.13 11.08
N ARG A 9 5.51 8.04 11.53
CA ARG A 9 6.16 7.90 12.85
C ARG A 9 5.14 7.94 13.99
N ARG A 10 3.92 8.45 13.73
CA ARG A 10 2.81 8.55 14.67
C ARG A 10 1.63 7.69 14.21
N GLU A 11 1.83 6.38 14.15
CA GLU A 11 0.82 5.40 13.72
C GLU A 11 -0.55 5.63 14.38
N ARG A 12 -0.58 5.86 15.69
CA ARG A 12 -1.83 6.14 16.43
C ARG A 12 -2.56 7.39 15.93
N LYS A 13 -1.81 8.45 15.55
CA LYS A 13 -2.42 9.66 14.98
C LYS A 13 -2.99 9.42 13.61
N TYR A 14 -2.28 8.65 12.78
CA TYR A 14 -2.76 8.24 11.46
C TYR A 14 -4.07 7.46 11.56
N LYS A 15 -4.08 6.37 12.34
CA LYS A 15 -5.28 5.54 12.56
C LYS A 15 -6.44 6.35 13.12
N ARG A 16 -6.20 7.24 14.09
CA ARG A 16 -7.24 8.13 14.61
C ARG A 16 -7.84 9.03 13.52
N GLY A 17 -7.01 9.54 12.60
CA GLY A 17 -7.49 10.35 11.48
C GLY A 17 -8.44 9.57 10.56
N ILE A 18 -8.07 8.33 10.21
CA ILE A 18 -8.90 7.43 9.41
C ILE A 18 -10.21 7.11 10.15
N ASN A 19 -10.14 6.73 11.43
CA ASN A 19 -11.31 6.45 12.26
C ASN A 19 -12.28 7.64 12.31
N SER A 20 -11.75 8.84 12.55
CA SER A 20 -12.54 10.09 12.60
C SER A 20 -13.21 10.38 11.25
N PHE A 21 -12.51 10.15 10.15
CA PHE A 21 -13.06 10.33 8.82
C PHE A 21 -14.25 9.37 8.58
N PHE A 22 -14.06 8.06 8.78
CA PHE A 22 -15.13 7.10 8.53
C PHE A 22 -16.30 7.22 9.52
N LYS A 23 -16.05 7.57 10.79
CA LYS A 23 -17.11 7.92 11.73
C LYS A 23 -17.94 9.11 11.25
N LYS A 24 -17.32 10.12 10.62
CA LYS A 24 -18.03 11.26 10.03
C LYS A 24 -18.82 10.87 8.78
N VAL A 25 -18.25 10.03 7.93
CA VAL A 25 -18.90 9.49 6.73
C VAL A 25 -20.18 8.76 7.12
N ASP A 26 -20.08 7.83 8.04
CA ASP A 26 -21.19 7.03 8.57
C ASP A 26 -22.26 7.93 9.18
N ARG A 27 -21.90 8.77 10.16
CA ARG A 27 -22.85 9.66 10.84
C ARG A 27 -23.62 10.60 9.89
N LYS A 28 -22.97 11.00 8.77
CA LYS A 28 -23.59 11.92 7.81
C LYS A 28 -24.25 11.23 6.63
N GLY A 29 -24.27 9.91 6.58
CA GLY A 29 -24.81 9.14 5.46
C GLY A 29 -24.17 9.47 4.12
N ILE A 30 -22.85 9.68 4.10
CA ILE A 30 -22.14 10.05 2.87
C ILE A 30 -22.12 8.88 1.90
N SER A 31 -22.76 9.02 0.75
CA SER A 31 -22.91 7.98 -0.27
C SER A 31 -21.67 7.81 -1.19
N LYS A 32 -20.84 8.85 -1.34
CA LYS A 32 -19.66 8.82 -2.23
C LYS A 32 -18.40 9.22 -1.50
N VAL A 33 -17.39 8.34 -1.47
CA VAL A 33 -16.07 8.59 -0.86
C VAL A 33 -14.98 8.54 -1.92
N ILE A 34 -14.12 9.53 -1.91
CA ILE A 34 -12.93 9.58 -2.76
C ILE A 34 -11.70 9.39 -1.89
N LEU A 35 -10.89 8.38 -2.21
CA LEU A 35 -9.57 8.15 -1.64
C LEU A 35 -8.51 8.65 -2.62
N ASP A 36 -7.68 9.60 -2.19
CA ASP A 36 -6.65 10.20 -3.05
C ASP A 36 -5.27 9.75 -2.60
N VAL A 37 -4.63 8.88 -3.39
CA VAL A 37 -3.26 8.40 -3.19
C VAL A 37 -2.28 8.97 -4.20
N ARG A 38 -2.65 10.02 -4.91
CA ARG A 38 -1.73 10.72 -5.82
C ARG A 38 -0.54 11.27 -5.03
N GLY A 39 0.67 10.97 -5.50
CA GLY A 39 1.90 11.33 -4.80
C GLY A 39 2.21 10.52 -3.54
N ASN A 40 1.40 9.55 -3.18
CA ASN A 40 1.64 8.66 -2.05
C ASN A 40 2.65 7.56 -2.42
N ARG A 41 3.86 7.68 -1.91
CA ARG A 41 4.96 6.75 -2.19
C ARG A 41 4.88 5.43 -1.41
N GLY A 42 3.76 5.16 -0.73
CA GLY A 42 3.54 3.94 0.03
C GLY A 42 3.88 4.07 1.51
N GLY A 43 4.35 2.99 2.10
CA GLY A 43 4.69 2.88 3.51
C GLY A 43 4.26 1.53 4.11
N TYR A 44 3.80 1.53 5.35
CA TYR A 44 3.49 0.30 6.08
C TYR A 44 2.18 -0.35 5.64
N VAL A 45 2.24 -1.65 5.34
CA VAL A 45 1.08 -2.47 5.00
C VAL A 45 0.00 -2.42 6.10
N LEU A 46 0.41 -2.38 7.37
CA LEU A 46 -0.51 -2.25 8.51
C LEU A 46 -1.39 -0.97 8.47
N LEU A 47 -0.89 0.12 7.87
CA LEU A 47 -1.67 1.34 7.73
C LEU A 47 -2.60 1.27 6.51
N LEU A 48 -2.20 0.56 5.45
CA LEU A 48 -3.06 0.21 4.34
C LEU A 48 -4.21 -0.69 4.80
N GLU A 49 -3.94 -1.78 5.53
CA GLU A 49 -4.94 -2.66 6.11
C GLU A 49 -5.98 -1.91 6.94
N HIS A 50 -5.54 -0.91 7.69
CA HIS A 50 -6.44 -0.08 8.49
C HIS A 50 -7.38 0.77 7.63
N VAL A 51 -6.96 1.22 6.45
CA VAL A 51 -7.84 1.89 5.48
C VAL A 51 -8.79 0.87 4.86
N LEU A 52 -8.26 -0.26 4.39
CA LEU A 52 -9.04 -1.32 3.77
C LEU A 52 -10.14 -1.85 4.70
N SER A 53 -9.89 -1.95 6.01
CA SER A 53 -10.86 -2.45 6.98
C SER A 53 -12.16 -1.64 7.04
N TYR A 54 -12.16 -0.40 6.57
CA TYR A 54 -13.38 0.44 6.49
C TYR A 54 -14.12 0.34 5.16
N ILE A 55 -13.44 -0.05 4.08
CA ILE A 55 -14.02 -0.08 2.73
C ILE A 55 -14.22 -1.49 2.18
N ASN A 56 -13.91 -2.50 2.97
CA ASN A 56 -14.07 -3.92 2.63
C ASN A 56 -15.52 -4.35 2.87
N ASP A 57 -16.39 -3.96 1.96
CA ASP A 57 -17.86 -4.14 2.06
C ASP A 57 -18.32 -5.59 1.91
N LYS A 58 -17.50 -6.43 1.25
CA LYS A 58 -17.80 -7.85 1.05
C LYS A 58 -17.17 -8.76 2.10
N GLY A 59 -16.38 -8.20 3.05
CA GLY A 59 -15.70 -8.99 4.07
C GLY A 59 -14.56 -9.88 3.54
N GLU A 60 -14.03 -9.54 2.37
CA GLU A 60 -12.94 -10.27 1.73
C GLU A 60 -11.67 -10.29 2.58
N THR A 61 -10.84 -11.31 2.39
CA THR A 61 -9.51 -11.34 3.01
C THR A 61 -8.56 -10.40 2.26
N PHE A 62 -7.60 -9.85 2.99
CA PHE A 62 -6.48 -9.14 2.40
C PHE A 62 -5.33 -10.10 2.26
N ASP A 63 -5.04 -10.46 1.01
CA ASP A 63 -4.11 -11.52 0.67
C ASP A 63 -2.90 -10.96 -0.07
N LEU A 64 -1.70 -11.29 0.42
CA LEU A 64 -0.44 -10.90 -0.18
C LEU A 64 0.53 -12.08 -0.24
N ASN A 65 1.23 -12.18 -1.34
CA ASN A 65 2.38 -13.05 -1.47
C ASN A 65 3.66 -12.24 -1.24
N TYR A 66 4.45 -12.65 -0.25
CA TYR A 66 5.75 -12.07 0.08
C TYR A 66 6.83 -13.01 -0.44
N LEU A 67 7.56 -12.57 -1.44
CA LEU A 67 8.72 -13.29 -1.97
C LEU A 67 10.00 -12.63 -1.45
N TYR A 68 10.76 -13.36 -0.64
CA TYR A 68 12.01 -12.92 -0.03
C TYR A 68 13.21 -13.54 -0.71
N LYS A 69 14.28 -12.74 -0.83
CA LYS A 69 15.62 -13.25 -1.15
C LYS A 69 16.55 -12.98 0.04
N ARG A 70 17.05 -14.05 0.66
CA ARG A 70 18.05 -13.90 1.71
C ARG A 70 19.36 -13.36 1.15
N SER A 71 19.80 -12.20 1.60
CA SER A 71 20.94 -11.48 1.10
C SER A 71 21.66 -10.76 2.24
N LYS A 72 22.99 -10.57 2.13
CA LYS A 72 23.74 -9.70 3.05
C LYS A 72 23.25 -8.25 3.04
N LEU A 73 22.61 -7.84 1.96
CA LEU A 73 21.97 -6.52 1.82
C LEU A 73 20.63 -6.44 2.52
N ASP A 74 20.07 -7.56 2.94
CA ASP A 74 18.79 -7.59 3.63
C ASP A 74 18.88 -6.77 4.91
N ARG A 75 17.93 -5.85 5.07
CA ARG A 75 17.81 -4.99 6.25
C ARG A 75 17.71 -5.80 7.55
N PHE A 76 17.15 -7.01 7.49
CA PHE A 76 16.98 -7.91 8.62
C PHE A 76 18.16 -8.83 8.86
N GLU A 77 19.06 -9.00 7.91
CA GLU A 77 20.30 -9.77 8.14
C GLU A 77 21.11 -9.15 9.29
N THR A 78 21.16 -7.82 9.35
CA THR A 78 21.76 -7.11 10.48
C THR A 78 20.99 -7.36 11.78
N LEU A 79 19.68 -7.56 11.72
CA LEU A 79 18.83 -7.80 12.89
C LEU A 79 18.88 -9.26 13.38
N SER A 80 19.09 -10.21 12.46
CA SER A 80 19.21 -11.64 12.81
C SER A 80 20.45 -11.94 13.67
N ARG A 81 21.46 -11.07 13.64
CA ARG A 81 22.64 -11.14 14.50
C ARG A 81 22.38 -10.69 15.94
N PHE A 82 21.26 -10.01 16.22
CA PHE A 82 20.86 -9.65 17.58
C PHE A 82 20.13 -10.82 18.25
N LYS A 83 20.01 -10.73 19.58
CA LYS A 83 19.25 -11.70 20.36
C LYS A 83 17.82 -11.81 19.79
N LYS A 84 17.26 -13.01 19.77
CA LYS A 84 15.92 -13.32 19.25
C LYS A 84 14.84 -12.31 19.64
N LEU A 85 14.89 -11.79 20.89
CA LEU A 85 13.93 -10.83 21.42
C LEU A 85 14.02 -9.46 20.74
N ASP A 86 15.21 -8.99 20.38
CA ASP A 86 15.42 -7.71 19.69
C ASP A 86 15.00 -7.79 18.23
N PHE A 87 15.24 -8.95 17.60
CA PHE A 87 14.71 -9.25 16.27
C PHE A 87 13.19 -9.16 16.26
N VAL A 88 12.50 -9.85 17.17
CA VAL A 88 11.05 -9.84 17.29
C VAL A 88 10.51 -8.44 17.52
N LYS A 89 11.08 -7.66 18.43
CA LYS A 89 10.66 -6.28 18.70
C LYS A 89 10.78 -5.35 17.46
N LYS A 90 11.82 -5.54 16.65
CA LYS A 90 12.05 -4.73 15.45
C LYS A 90 11.20 -5.22 14.28
N ALA A 91 11.02 -6.54 14.13
CA ALA A 91 10.16 -7.13 13.11
C ALA A 91 8.68 -6.75 13.32
N LEU A 92 8.18 -6.68 14.55
CA LEU A 92 6.83 -6.26 14.90
C LEU A 92 6.47 -4.84 14.40
N ARG A 93 7.45 -4.00 14.11
CA ARG A 93 7.22 -2.66 13.55
C ARG A 93 7.05 -2.66 12.04
N VAL A 94 7.53 -3.67 11.35
CA VAL A 94 7.60 -3.71 9.88
C VAL A 94 6.64 -4.73 9.30
N TYR A 95 6.43 -5.85 10.00
CA TYR A 95 5.62 -6.96 9.52
C TYR A 95 4.37 -7.20 10.36
N PRO A 96 3.30 -7.71 9.74
CA PRO A 96 2.12 -8.19 10.46
C PRO A 96 2.51 -9.30 11.44
N LYS A 97 1.87 -9.29 12.62
CA LYS A 97 2.23 -10.20 13.73
C LYS A 97 2.29 -11.69 13.35
N GLY A 98 1.41 -12.14 12.42
CA GLY A 98 1.35 -13.53 11.97
C GLY A 98 2.50 -13.99 11.06
N MET A 99 3.36 -13.06 10.59
CA MET A 99 4.47 -13.39 9.69
C MET A 99 5.81 -13.60 10.40
N ILE A 100 5.95 -13.11 11.63
CA ILE A 100 7.26 -13.00 12.30
C ILE A 100 7.95 -14.37 12.48
N SER A 101 7.20 -15.42 12.78
CA SER A 101 7.77 -16.77 12.95
C SER A 101 8.31 -17.32 11.63
N LYS A 102 7.53 -17.19 10.54
CA LYS A 102 7.92 -17.66 9.21
C LYS A 102 9.14 -16.91 8.68
N GLU A 103 9.21 -15.61 8.94
CA GLU A 103 10.36 -14.81 8.59
C GLU A 103 11.61 -15.17 9.39
N TYR A 104 11.46 -15.40 10.68
CA TYR A 104 12.56 -15.83 11.52
C TYR A 104 13.18 -17.13 11.02
N ASP A 105 12.37 -18.09 10.59
CA ASP A 105 12.84 -19.35 10.02
C ASP A 105 13.52 -19.15 8.65
N PHE A 106 13.04 -18.22 7.84
CA PHE A 106 13.71 -17.83 6.61
C PHE A 106 15.15 -17.34 6.87
N TYR A 107 15.38 -16.55 7.93
CA TYR A 107 16.71 -16.04 8.26
C TYR A 107 17.68 -17.11 8.79
N LYS A 108 17.21 -18.30 9.05
CA LYS A 108 18.08 -19.46 9.34
C LYS A 108 18.49 -20.23 8.09
N SER A 109 17.83 -20.00 6.95
CA SER A 109 18.13 -20.68 5.70
C SER A 109 19.46 -20.21 5.10
N PRO A 110 20.08 -20.91 4.14
CA PRO A 110 21.34 -20.51 3.51
C PRO A 110 21.25 -19.15 2.81
N MET A 111 22.36 -18.41 2.70
CA MET A 111 22.45 -17.19 1.90
C MET A 111 22.07 -17.48 0.44
N GLY A 112 21.34 -16.54 -0.18
CA GLY A 112 20.84 -16.68 -1.55
C GLY A 112 19.50 -17.41 -1.66
N SER A 113 19.01 -18.03 -0.58
CA SER A 113 17.72 -18.71 -0.57
C SER A 113 16.56 -17.74 -0.91
N MET A 114 15.59 -18.28 -1.64
CA MET A 114 14.29 -17.64 -1.89
C MET A 114 13.22 -18.31 -1.03
N SER A 115 12.31 -17.52 -0.50
CA SER A 115 11.15 -18.03 0.25
C SER A 115 9.90 -17.24 -0.13
N SER A 116 8.78 -17.94 -0.26
CA SER A 116 7.47 -17.34 -0.48
C SER A 116 6.60 -17.55 0.76
N ILE A 117 6.00 -16.47 1.24
CA ILE A 117 5.10 -16.50 2.39
C ILE A 117 3.76 -15.92 1.96
N LEU A 118 2.73 -16.74 2.01
CA LEU A 118 1.36 -16.31 1.84
C LEU A 118 0.88 -15.64 3.13
N TYR A 119 0.49 -14.39 3.02
CA TYR A 119 -0.14 -13.62 4.09
C TYR A 119 -1.61 -13.44 3.77
N GLN A 120 -2.46 -13.92 4.65
CA GLN A 120 -3.91 -13.79 4.54
C GLN A 120 -4.46 -13.20 5.83
N LYS A 121 -5.29 -12.19 5.72
CA LYS A 121 -5.86 -11.52 6.88
C LYS A 121 -7.29 -11.09 6.67
N LYS A 122 -8.16 -11.53 7.58
CA LYS A 122 -9.49 -10.94 7.73
C LYS A 122 -9.33 -9.54 8.33
N LEU A 123 -9.83 -8.53 7.63
CA LEU A 123 -9.75 -7.14 8.04
C LEU A 123 -10.85 -6.80 9.05
N SER A 124 -10.50 -6.03 10.06
CA SER A 124 -11.46 -5.48 11.05
C SER A 124 -11.00 -4.11 11.51
N ASN A 125 -11.93 -3.25 11.84
CA ASN A 125 -11.64 -1.92 12.38
C ASN A 125 -12.26 -1.73 13.77
N PRO A 126 -11.73 -0.79 14.58
CA PRO A 126 -12.12 -0.64 15.98
C PRO A 126 -13.50 -0.02 16.18
N LEU A 127 -14.15 0.46 15.13
CA LEU A 127 -15.47 1.10 15.20
C LEU A 127 -16.58 0.18 14.68
N ASP A 128 -16.21 -0.97 14.13
CA ASP A 128 -17.14 -1.90 13.45
C ASP A 128 -18.00 -1.23 12.36
N ILE A 129 -17.41 -0.24 11.67
CA ILE A 129 -18.04 0.50 10.59
C ILE A 129 -17.55 -0.05 9.26
N THR A 130 -18.46 -0.49 8.40
CA THR A 130 -18.15 -0.85 7.01
C THR A 130 -18.81 0.13 6.06
N TYR A 131 -18.00 0.82 5.26
CA TYR A 131 -18.50 1.74 4.25
C TYR A 131 -18.91 0.97 2.99
N THR A 132 -20.19 0.94 2.70
CA THR A 132 -20.79 0.23 1.56
C THR A 132 -21.13 1.14 0.37
N GLY A 133 -21.00 2.46 0.54
CA GLY A 133 -21.28 3.42 -0.52
C GLY A 133 -20.25 3.40 -1.66
N GLU A 134 -20.46 4.26 -2.64
CA GLU A 134 -19.59 4.40 -3.80
C GLU A 134 -18.18 4.86 -3.40
N CYS A 135 -17.17 4.14 -3.87
CA CYS A 135 -15.78 4.45 -3.56
C CYS A 135 -14.97 4.68 -4.83
N THR A 136 -14.24 5.80 -4.89
CA THR A 136 -13.36 6.14 -6.00
C THR A 136 -11.93 6.30 -5.50
N LEU A 137 -10.97 5.70 -6.19
CA LEU A 137 -9.55 5.82 -5.90
C LEU A 137 -8.88 6.71 -6.95
N LEU A 138 -8.17 7.76 -6.51
CA LEU A 138 -7.35 8.60 -7.39
C LEU A 138 -5.89 8.17 -7.34
N THR A 139 -5.30 7.92 -8.51
CA THR A 139 -3.91 7.46 -8.67
C THR A 139 -3.12 8.35 -9.62
N ASN A 140 -1.81 8.33 -9.50
CA ASN A 140 -0.87 8.87 -10.49
C ASN A 140 0.46 8.11 -10.49
N GLY A 141 1.36 8.47 -11.41
CA GLY A 141 2.69 7.86 -11.53
C GLY A 141 3.59 7.97 -10.29
N LEU A 142 3.19 8.69 -9.24
CA LEU A 142 3.86 8.73 -7.94
C LEU A 142 3.14 7.91 -6.86
N SER A 143 2.04 7.24 -7.21
CA SER A 143 1.40 6.26 -6.33
C SER A 143 2.22 4.97 -6.34
N MET A 144 2.94 4.68 -5.25
CA MET A 144 3.96 3.63 -5.19
C MET A 144 3.71 2.65 -4.03
N SER A 145 4.31 1.47 -4.10
CA SER A 145 4.39 0.50 -2.99
C SER A 145 2.99 0.18 -2.41
N ALA A 146 2.71 0.49 -1.14
CA ALA A 146 1.40 0.23 -0.53
C ALA A 146 0.22 0.89 -1.29
N SER A 147 0.45 1.99 -2.03
CA SER A 147 -0.58 2.57 -2.91
C SER A 147 -0.86 1.71 -4.13
N VAL A 148 0.15 0.98 -4.63
CA VAL A 148 -0.01 -0.03 -5.69
C VAL A 148 -0.87 -1.19 -5.18
N LEU A 149 -0.59 -1.68 -3.97
CA LEU A 149 -1.38 -2.75 -3.33
C LEU A 149 -2.84 -2.32 -3.11
N LEU A 150 -3.08 -1.06 -2.73
CA LEU A 150 -4.44 -0.52 -2.61
C LEU A 150 -5.16 -0.51 -3.96
N ALA A 151 -4.48 -0.04 -5.02
CA ALA A 151 -5.07 0.03 -6.35
C ALA A 151 -5.32 -1.38 -6.95
N SER A 152 -4.41 -2.34 -6.70
CA SER A 152 -4.64 -3.75 -7.04
C SER A 152 -5.88 -4.28 -6.34
N TRP A 153 -5.96 -4.10 -5.02
CA TRP A 153 -7.10 -4.56 -4.24
C TRP A 153 -8.44 -3.97 -4.71
N PHE A 154 -8.46 -2.66 -5.07
CA PHE A 154 -9.65 -2.04 -5.67
C PHE A 154 -10.11 -2.73 -6.94
N LYS A 155 -9.17 -3.14 -7.79
CA LYS A 155 -9.48 -3.81 -9.06
C LYS A 155 -9.87 -5.26 -8.86
N ASP A 156 -9.12 -5.99 -8.05
CA ASP A 156 -9.35 -7.41 -7.77
C ASP A 156 -10.75 -7.64 -7.17
N HIS A 157 -11.20 -6.73 -6.30
CA HIS A 157 -12.48 -6.84 -5.60
C HIS A 157 -13.61 -6.00 -6.22
N ASN A 158 -13.37 -5.33 -7.36
CA ASN A 158 -14.35 -4.43 -7.99
C ASN A 158 -14.94 -3.41 -7.00
N ARG A 159 -14.07 -2.85 -6.10
CA ARG A 159 -14.53 -1.97 -5.01
C ARG A 159 -15.00 -0.61 -5.50
N GLY A 160 -14.67 -0.22 -6.70
CA GLY A 160 -15.06 1.04 -7.30
C GLY A 160 -14.10 1.49 -8.40
N GLN A 161 -14.27 2.72 -8.83
CA GLN A 161 -13.48 3.27 -9.92
C GLN A 161 -12.06 3.65 -9.48
N VAL A 162 -11.08 3.36 -10.33
CA VAL A 162 -9.72 3.90 -10.23
C VAL A 162 -9.56 4.95 -11.33
N ILE A 163 -9.29 6.21 -10.94
CA ILE A 163 -9.24 7.34 -11.86
C ILE A 163 -7.87 8.01 -11.80
N GLY A 164 -7.34 8.41 -12.94
CA GLY A 164 -6.08 9.14 -13.05
C GLY A 164 -5.11 8.52 -14.04
N THR A 165 -3.84 8.39 -13.66
CA THR A 165 -2.82 7.68 -14.44
C THR A 165 -2.35 6.43 -13.73
N PRO A 166 -1.73 5.47 -14.45
CA PRO A 166 -1.18 4.27 -13.84
C PRO A 166 -0.27 4.57 -12.64
N CYS A 167 -0.26 3.67 -11.67
CA CYS A 167 0.66 3.71 -10.53
C CYS A 167 2.09 3.41 -10.98
N PHE A 168 3.08 3.81 -10.16
CA PHE A 168 4.46 3.38 -10.32
C PHE A 168 4.65 1.96 -9.76
N GLY A 169 4.40 0.99 -10.58
CA GLY A 169 4.43 -0.43 -10.25
C GLY A 169 3.43 -1.21 -11.10
N SER A 170 3.28 -2.49 -10.82
CA SER A 170 2.37 -3.37 -11.53
C SER A 170 1.56 -4.22 -10.55
N MET A 171 0.49 -4.86 -11.04
CA MET A 171 -0.24 -5.87 -10.27
C MET A 171 0.61 -7.12 -10.00
N GLN A 172 1.67 -7.34 -10.77
CA GLN A 172 2.66 -8.39 -10.48
C GLN A 172 3.45 -8.13 -9.20
N GLY A 173 3.29 -6.97 -8.60
CA GLY A 173 3.80 -6.64 -7.29
C GLY A 173 4.57 -5.34 -7.21
N THR A 174 4.94 -5.07 -6.00
CA THR A 174 5.81 -3.96 -5.62
C THR A 174 6.98 -4.47 -4.80
N HIS A 175 7.94 -3.62 -4.52
CA HIS A 175 9.16 -4.02 -3.85
C HIS A 175 9.30 -3.30 -2.51
N GLY A 176 9.85 -4.01 -1.53
CA GLY A 176 10.07 -3.51 -0.18
C GLY A 176 11.41 -3.94 0.40
N ASN A 177 11.60 -3.66 1.68
CA ASN A 177 12.81 -4.00 2.42
C ASN A 177 14.07 -3.53 1.70
N ALA A 178 14.08 -2.26 1.29
CA ALA A 178 15.13 -1.68 0.49
C ALA A 178 16.41 -1.42 1.31
N ALA A 179 17.54 -1.94 0.85
CA ALA A 179 18.88 -1.61 1.33
C ALA A 179 19.49 -0.52 0.46
N ARG A 180 20.10 0.47 1.08
CA ARG A 180 20.88 1.49 0.39
C ARG A 180 22.35 1.12 0.47
N ILE A 181 22.99 0.99 -0.66
CA ILE A 181 24.45 0.82 -0.78
C ILE A 181 25.05 2.00 -1.54
N VAL A 182 26.31 2.27 -1.30
CA VAL A 182 27.07 3.30 -2.02
C VAL A 182 28.17 2.59 -2.80
N LEU A 183 28.21 2.80 -4.10
CA LEU A 183 29.25 2.23 -4.95
C LEU A 183 30.61 2.81 -4.59
N GLU A 184 31.62 1.96 -4.43
CA GLU A 184 32.91 2.36 -3.87
C GLU A 184 33.62 3.42 -4.72
N ASN A 185 33.64 3.26 -6.04
CA ASN A 185 34.37 4.14 -6.95
C ASN A 185 33.58 5.42 -7.27
N SER A 186 32.33 5.28 -7.73
CA SER A 186 31.51 6.43 -8.20
C SER A 186 30.82 7.18 -7.07
N ARG A 187 30.77 6.61 -5.85
CA ARG A 187 30.02 7.13 -4.69
C ARG A 187 28.52 7.28 -4.95
N ILE A 188 28.01 6.72 -6.04
CA ILE A 188 26.59 6.77 -6.38
C ILE A 188 25.83 5.87 -5.40
N PRO A 189 24.79 6.39 -4.71
CA PRO A 189 23.92 5.58 -3.89
C PRO A 189 22.93 4.82 -4.77
N ILE A 190 22.83 3.51 -4.58
CA ILE A 190 21.81 2.66 -5.19
C ILE A 190 20.93 2.03 -4.13
N THR A 191 19.68 1.74 -4.49
CA THR A 191 18.71 1.09 -3.62
C THR A 191 18.33 -0.25 -4.21
N ILE A 192 18.49 -1.32 -3.44
CA ILE A 192 18.22 -2.70 -3.85
C ILE A 192 17.18 -3.28 -2.88
N SER A 193 16.08 -3.79 -3.43
CA SER A 193 15.04 -4.47 -2.63
C SER A 193 15.33 -5.97 -2.56
N THR A 194 15.06 -6.55 -1.40
CA THR A 194 15.18 -8.00 -1.13
C THR A 194 13.83 -8.67 -0.92
N LEU A 195 12.76 -7.89 -1.03
CA LEU A 195 11.37 -8.31 -0.87
C LEU A 195 10.54 -7.87 -2.07
N LYS A 196 9.77 -8.81 -2.64
CA LYS A 196 8.67 -8.52 -3.57
C LYS A 196 7.34 -8.83 -2.88
N LEU A 197 6.37 -7.93 -3.02
CA LEU A 197 5.00 -8.11 -2.55
C LEU A 197 4.07 -8.09 -3.76
N SER A 198 3.15 -9.03 -3.83
CA SER A 198 2.15 -9.08 -4.91
C SER A 198 0.80 -9.52 -4.35
N SER A 199 -0.28 -9.12 -5.03
CA SER A 199 -1.58 -9.77 -4.88
C SER A 199 -1.48 -11.23 -5.33
N ILE A 200 -2.39 -12.07 -4.88
CA ILE A 200 -2.44 -13.49 -5.28
C ILE A 200 -3.07 -13.60 -6.67
N GLU A 201 -4.03 -12.76 -6.98
CA GLU A 201 -4.75 -12.74 -8.25
C GLU A 201 -3.99 -11.94 -9.32
N GLN A 202 -2.93 -12.49 -9.88
CA GLN A 202 -2.02 -11.80 -10.80
C GLN A 202 -2.45 -11.91 -12.27
N ALA A 203 -3.55 -11.31 -12.65
CA ALA A 203 -3.97 -11.32 -14.05
C ALA A 203 -3.36 -10.20 -14.92
N LEU A 204 -2.97 -9.06 -14.36
CA LEU A 204 -2.58 -7.87 -15.13
C LEU A 204 -1.16 -7.39 -14.84
N ILE A 205 -0.46 -6.97 -15.89
CA ILE A 205 0.91 -6.42 -15.80
C ILE A 205 0.88 -4.99 -15.25
N GLU A 206 -0.10 -4.17 -15.66
CA GLU A 206 -0.22 -2.77 -15.30
C GLU A 206 -1.52 -2.49 -14.55
N ILE A 207 -1.47 -1.63 -13.54
CA ILE A 207 -2.67 -1.12 -12.88
C ILE A 207 -3.22 0.04 -13.70
N THR A 208 -3.93 -0.32 -14.77
CA THR A 208 -4.59 0.66 -15.64
C THR A 208 -5.82 1.23 -14.93
N PRO A 209 -5.94 2.56 -14.78
CA PRO A 209 -7.15 3.19 -14.24
C PRO A 209 -8.39 2.84 -15.06
N THR A 210 -9.54 2.74 -14.42
CA THR A 210 -10.86 2.58 -15.06
C THR A 210 -11.15 3.78 -15.96
N LYS A 211 -10.75 4.98 -15.50
CA LYS A 211 -10.79 6.22 -16.28
C LYS A 211 -9.44 6.90 -16.27
N LYS A 212 -8.77 6.93 -17.42
CA LYS A 212 -7.49 7.60 -17.58
C LYS A 212 -7.72 9.09 -17.75
N ILE A 213 -7.15 9.91 -16.86
CA ILE A 213 -7.13 11.36 -16.91
C ILE A 213 -5.71 11.83 -16.64
N GLN A 214 -5.16 12.63 -17.55
CA GLN A 214 -3.81 13.19 -17.44
C GLN A 214 -3.89 14.70 -17.31
N TYR A 215 -2.91 15.30 -16.62
CA TYR A 215 -2.74 16.75 -16.61
C TYR A 215 -2.19 17.22 -17.97
N SER A 216 -2.82 18.23 -18.53
CA SER A 216 -2.24 19.00 -19.65
C SER A 216 -1.32 20.10 -19.09
N ILE A 217 -0.43 20.64 -19.96
CA ILE A 217 0.37 21.82 -19.61
C ILE A 217 -0.53 22.98 -19.17
N LYS A 218 -1.66 23.16 -19.86
CA LYS A 218 -2.66 24.19 -19.53
C LYS A 218 -3.26 24.01 -18.13
N ASP A 219 -3.51 22.76 -17.70
CA ASP A 219 -4.02 22.49 -16.34
C ASP A 219 -2.98 22.88 -15.29
N LEU A 220 -1.72 22.51 -15.54
CA LEU A 220 -0.61 22.85 -14.63
C LEU A 220 -0.40 24.36 -14.52
N THR A 221 -0.41 25.07 -15.64
CA THR A 221 -0.21 26.55 -15.66
C THR A 221 -1.38 27.32 -15.03
N MET A 222 -2.59 26.77 -15.14
CA MET A 222 -3.81 27.37 -14.55
C MET A 222 -4.10 26.86 -13.12
N GLY A 223 -3.27 25.97 -12.55
CA GLY A 223 -3.50 25.39 -11.24
C GLY A 223 -4.79 24.56 -11.15
N ARG A 224 -5.27 24.01 -12.30
CA ARG A 224 -6.47 23.18 -12.34
C ARG A 224 -6.15 21.72 -12.05
N ASP A 225 -7.10 21.05 -11.39
CA ASP A 225 -7.03 19.58 -11.16
C ASP A 225 -8.12 18.90 -12.01
N PRO A 226 -7.76 18.36 -13.20
CA PRO A 226 -8.73 17.77 -14.13
C PRO A 226 -9.45 16.55 -13.54
N LEU A 227 -8.85 15.84 -12.57
CA LEU A 227 -9.52 14.73 -11.89
C LEU A 227 -10.64 15.26 -10.98
N ILE A 228 -10.37 16.32 -10.25
CA ILE A 228 -11.39 16.95 -9.38
C ILE A 228 -12.49 17.59 -10.21
N GLU A 229 -12.17 18.21 -11.33
CA GLU A 229 -13.16 18.77 -12.25
C GLU A 229 -14.08 17.67 -12.81
N TYR A 230 -13.51 16.57 -13.28
CA TYR A 230 -14.26 15.41 -13.75
C TYR A 230 -15.23 14.85 -12.66
N LEU A 231 -14.75 14.73 -11.41
CA LEU A 231 -15.57 14.26 -10.31
C LEU A 231 -16.71 15.22 -9.92
N LYS A 232 -16.55 16.53 -10.16
CA LYS A 232 -17.63 17.51 -9.97
C LYS A 232 -18.73 17.35 -11.00
N VAL A 233 -18.37 17.06 -12.25
CA VAL A 233 -19.35 16.79 -13.32
C VAL A 233 -20.19 15.56 -12.97
N LEU A 234 -19.55 14.45 -12.60
CA LEU A 234 -20.24 13.21 -12.20
C LEU A 234 -21.15 13.36 -10.96
N LYS A 235 -21.00 14.42 -10.19
CA LYS A 235 -21.88 14.69 -9.05
C LYS A 235 -23.20 15.31 -9.46
N ASN A 236 -23.23 15.96 -10.62
CA ASN A 236 -24.40 16.71 -11.13
C ASN A 236 -25.24 15.87 -12.10
N GLU A 237 -24.79 14.68 -12.46
CA GLU A 237 -25.53 13.61 -13.14
C GLU A 237 -26.16 12.64 -12.12
#